data_0a6c77d887fcf07fb4341c34f320182e
#
_entry.id   0a6c77d887fcf07fb4341c34f320182e
#
_cell.length_a   1.000
_cell.length_b   1.000
_cell.length_c   1.000
_cell.angle_alpha   90.00
_cell.angle_beta   90.00
_cell.angle_gamma   90.00
#
_symmetry.space_group_name_H-M   'P 1'
#
loop_
_entity.id
_entity.type
_entity.pdbx_description
1 polymer ?
#
loop_
_entity_poly.entity_id
_entity_poly.type
_entity_poly.pdbx_seq_one_letter_code
_entity_poly.pdbx_strand_id
1 'polypeptide(L)'
;VIQAGSDGERELTYNRTMVDGEVTRTELESNIITTQPVTQVVLQGTADPVSPLDFGYQLDASGAPVNYAYKLTDQVATGYSARSGAWGASGMSLSYGYVAVDPNEIPYGSRLYITSSDGSFVYGYAIAADTGVGLLNDVIDVDLFYETYTESCLNGRRTVDIYVLA
;
A
#
# COMPACT_ATOMS: atom_id res chain seq x y z
N VAL A 1 -3.06 10.12 1.91
CA VAL A 1 -3.61 11.29 2.63
C VAL A 1 -4.45 12.08 1.66
N ILE A 2 -5.77 12.21 1.91
CA ILE A 2 -6.68 13.03 1.07
C ILE A 2 -6.64 14.49 1.54
N GLN A 3 -6.46 14.70 2.83
CA GLN A 3 -6.38 16.00 3.46
C GLN A 3 -5.28 15.97 4.52
N ALA A 4 -4.30 16.86 4.41
CA ALA A 4 -3.30 17.02 5.45
C ALA A 4 -3.94 17.65 6.69
N GLY A 5 -3.61 17.12 7.86
CA GLY A 5 -3.96 17.72 9.14
C GLY A 5 -3.04 18.89 9.47
N SER A 6 -3.51 19.80 10.27
CA SER A 6 -2.70 20.82 10.92
C SER A 6 -3.15 21.04 12.35
N ASP A 7 -2.19 21.33 13.22
CA ASP A 7 -2.47 21.68 14.60
C ASP A 7 -3.21 23.01 14.69
N GLY A 8 -4.12 23.11 15.64
CA GLY A 8 -4.77 24.36 16.01
C GLY A 8 -3.93 25.09 17.05
N GLU A 9 -4.21 26.38 17.20
CA GLU A 9 -3.63 27.22 18.23
C GLU A 9 -4.73 27.80 19.13
N ARG A 10 -4.42 27.94 20.39
CA ARG A 10 -5.30 28.63 21.35
C ARG A 10 -4.49 29.53 22.26
N GLU A 11 -5.08 30.66 22.59
CA GLU A 11 -4.56 31.62 23.58
C GLU A 11 -5.29 31.42 24.93
N LEU A 12 -4.49 31.27 25.99
CA LEU A 12 -4.99 31.17 27.35
C LEU A 12 -4.48 32.39 28.14
N THR A 13 -5.41 33.21 28.64
CA THR A 13 -5.05 34.35 29.51
C THR A 13 -5.39 34.01 30.96
N TYR A 14 -4.43 34.29 31.85
CA TYR A 14 -4.55 34.00 33.28
C TYR A 14 -4.38 35.25 34.10
N ASN A 15 -5.27 35.47 35.07
CA ASN A 15 -5.07 36.43 36.16
C ASN A 15 -4.29 35.77 37.30
N ARG A 16 -3.22 36.41 37.74
CA ARG A 16 -2.42 35.94 38.86
C ARG A 16 -2.43 36.99 39.99
N THR A 17 -2.87 36.57 41.17
CA THR A 17 -2.75 37.37 42.38
C THR A 17 -1.40 37.08 43.05
N MET A 18 -0.66 38.10 43.36
CA MET A 18 0.64 38.00 44.04
C MET A 18 0.57 38.70 45.41
N VAL A 19 1.18 38.05 46.42
CA VAL A 19 1.37 38.61 47.75
C VAL A 19 2.84 38.43 48.10
N ASP A 20 3.50 39.50 48.47
CA ASP A 20 4.93 39.52 48.82
C ASP A 20 5.87 38.91 47.76
N GLY A 21 5.49 39.05 46.49
CA GLY A 21 6.26 38.52 45.35
C GLY A 21 5.98 37.05 44.99
N GLU A 22 5.12 36.37 45.74
CA GLU A 22 4.68 34.99 45.45
C GLU A 22 3.29 34.95 44.84
N VAL A 23 3.07 34.05 43.83
CA VAL A 23 1.77 33.84 43.21
C VAL A 23 0.90 33.02 44.16
N THR A 24 -0.15 33.65 44.72
CA THR A 24 -1.08 33.00 45.66
C THR A 24 -2.34 32.43 44.97
N ARG A 25 -2.68 32.95 43.79
CA ARG A 25 -3.85 32.48 43.03
C ARG A 25 -3.62 32.67 41.53
N THR A 26 -4.07 31.70 40.74
CA THR A 26 -4.10 31.75 39.27
C THR A 26 -5.50 31.39 38.79
N GLU A 27 -6.12 32.25 38.02
CA GLU A 27 -7.46 32.04 37.45
C GLU A 27 -7.38 32.18 35.94
N LEU A 28 -8.02 31.26 35.22
CA LEU A 28 -8.18 31.37 33.78
C LEU A 28 -9.19 32.48 33.48
N GLU A 29 -8.77 33.52 32.79
CA GLU A 29 -9.61 34.63 32.36
C GLU A 29 -10.24 34.40 30.99
N SER A 30 -9.44 33.91 30.04
CA SER A 30 -9.95 33.61 28.69
C SER A 30 -9.29 32.38 28.09
N ASN A 31 -10.02 31.73 27.19
CA ASN A 31 -9.58 30.60 26.38
C ASN A 31 -10.14 30.78 24.97
N ILE A 32 -9.34 31.25 24.06
CA ILE A 32 -9.74 31.60 22.69
C ILE A 32 -8.98 30.72 21.72
N ILE A 33 -9.70 30.00 20.84
CA ILE A 33 -9.06 29.28 19.72
C ILE A 33 -8.73 30.31 18.64
N THR A 34 -7.44 30.52 18.40
CA THR A 34 -6.93 31.47 17.40
C THR A 34 -6.79 30.85 16.02
N THR A 35 -6.50 29.54 15.99
CA THR A 35 -6.45 28.76 14.74
C THR A 35 -7.18 27.44 14.98
N GLN A 36 -8.15 27.12 14.13
CA GLN A 36 -8.87 25.84 14.21
C GLN A 36 -7.96 24.70 13.73
N PRO A 37 -7.90 23.56 14.43
CA PRO A 37 -7.20 22.39 13.96
C PRO A 37 -7.90 21.81 12.71
N VAL A 38 -7.10 21.33 11.77
CA VAL A 38 -7.61 20.60 10.59
C VAL A 38 -7.35 19.12 10.81
N THR A 39 -8.40 18.32 10.76
CA THR A 39 -8.26 16.85 10.88
C THR A 39 -7.61 16.28 9.64
N GLN A 40 -6.58 15.45 9.83
CA GLN A 40 -6.02 14.65 8.76
C GLN A 40 -7.04 13.61 8.32
N VAL A 41 -7.27 13.49 7.01
CA VAL A 41 -8.09 12.44 6.42
C VAL A 41 -7.21 11.54 5.56
N VAL A 42 -7.21 10.26 5.88
CA VAL A 42 -6.44 9.21 5.16
C VAL A 42 -7.45 8.25 4.55
N LEU A 43 -7.31 7.95 3.26
CA LEU A 43 -7.92 6.76 2.69
C LEU A 43 -7.08 5.56 3.15
N GLN A 44 -7.73 4.62 3.80
CA GLN A 44 -7.17 3.31 4.09
C GLN A 44 -7.86 2.31 3.16
N GLY A 45 -7.08 1.60 2.34
CA GLY A 45 -7.61 0.49 1.57
C GLY A 45 -8.09 -0.60 2.54
N THR A 46 -9.32 -1.08 2.32
CA THR A 46 -9.95 -2.17 3.09
C THR A 46 -10.25 -3.37 2.21
N ALA A 47 -9.72 -3.41 0.98
CA ALA A 47 -9.88 -4.54 0.10
C ALA A 47 -9.09 -5.74 0.64
N ASP A 48 -9.76 -6.88 0.75
CA ASP A 48 -9.09 -8.14 1.05
C ASP A 48 -8.10 -8.47 -0.08
N PRO A 49 -6.89 -8.95 0.23
CA PRO A 49 -5.93 -9.34 -0.78
C PRO A 49 -6.42 -10.54 -1.59
N VAL A 50 -6.15 -10.52 -2.90
CA VAL A 50 -6.45 -11.64 -3.81
C VAL A 50 -5.58 -12.85 -3.49
N SER A 51 -4.30 -12.61 -3.23
CA SER A 51 -3.31 -13.64 -2.89
C SER A 51 -3.50 -14.11 -1.45
N PRO A 52 -3.50 -15.43 -1.20
CA PRO A 52 -3.53 -16.00 0.14
C PRO A 52 -2.14 -16.03 0.82
N LEU A 53 -1.09 -15.60 0.12
CA LEU A 53 0.27 -15.62 0.67
C LEU A 53 0.42 -14.54 1.75
N ASP A 54 1.22 -14.88 2.77
CA ASP A 54 1.66 -13.93 3.80
C ASP A 54 3.14 -14.21 4.13
N PHE A 55 3.96 -13.17 4.04
CA PHE A 55 5.38 -13.25 4.37
C PHE A 55 5.71 -12.57 5.69
N GLY A 56 4.70 -12.07 6.42
CA GLY A 56 4.85 -11.47 7.74
C GLY A 56 5.50 -10.09 7.74
N TYR A 57 5.51 -9.37 6.62
CA TYR A 57 6.02 -7.99 6.58
C TYR A 57 5.02 -7.04 7.24
N GLN A 58 5.57 -6.07 7.97
CA GLN A 58 4.74 -5.00 8.54
C GLN A 58 4.25 -4.08 7.43
N LEU A 59 2.95 -3.82 7.41
CA LEU A 59 2.33 -2.82 6.55
C LEU A 59 2.10 -1.52 7.32
N ASP A 60 2.21 -0.40 6.64
CA ASP A 60 1.90 0.93 7.17
C ASP A 60 0.38 1.22 7.17
N ALA A 61 0.01 2.42 7.59
CA ALA A 61 -1.40 2.83 7.63
C ALA A 61 -2.06 2.94 6.24
N SER A 62 -1.28 2.97 5.15
CA SER A 62 -1.80 2.94 3.78
C SER A 62 -1.93 1.52 3.23
N GLY A 63 -1.49 0.50 3.97
CA GLY A 63 -1.45 -0.89 3.55
C GLY A 63 -0.25 -1.24 2.69
N ALA A 64 0.80 -0.41 2.67
CA ALA A 64 2.04 -0.69 1.95
C ALA A 64 3.11 -1.28 2.89
N PRO A 65 4.02 -2.15 2.40
CA PRO A 65 5.12 -2.67 3.20
C PRO A 65 6.04 -1.55 3.70
N VAL A 66 6.37 -1.58 5.00
CA VAL A 66 7.31 -0.62 5.62
C VAL A 66 8.75 -0.88 5.15
N ASN A 67 9.11 -2.16 4.93
CA ASN A 67 10.43 -2.57 4.50
C ASN A 67 10.37 -3.29 3.15
N TYR A 68 11.13 -2.81 2.19
CA TYR A 68 11.30 -3.41 0.86
C TYR A 68 12.67 -3.04 0.29
N ALA A 69 13.15 -3.81 -0.67
CA ALA A 69 14.43 -3.55 -1.35
C ALA A 69 14.30 -2.37 -2.32
N TYR A 70 13.27 -2.39 -3.17
CA TYR A 70 12.92 -1.30 -4.08
C TYR A 70 11.44 -1.37 -4.45
N LYS A 71 10.94 -0.28 -5.04
CA LYS A 71 9.55 -0.13 -5.45
C LYS A 71 9.49 0.31 -6.91
N LEU A 72 8.64 -0.36 -7.68
CA LEU A 72 8.24 0.04 -9.02
C LEU A 72 6.85 0.68 -8.94
N THR A 73 6.69 1.89 -9.43
CA THR A 73 5.44 2.66 -9.38
C THR A 73 4.76 2.70 -10.73
N ASP A 74 3.44 2.85 -10.73
CA ASP A 74 2.64 3.05 -11.95
C ASP A 74 2.76 1.90 -12.96
N GLN A 75 2.96 0.67 -12.47
CA GLN A 75 3.14 -0.50 -13.30
C GLN A 75 1.81 -0.98 -13.89
N VAL A 76 1.83 -1.39 -15.13
CA VAL A 76 0.65 -1.92 -15.82
C VAL A 76 0.46 -3.39 -15.49
N ALA A 77 -0.62 -3.68 -14.76
CA ALA A 77 -1.01 -5.03 -14.39
C ALA A 77 -2.17 -5.53 -15.26
N THR A 78 -2.09 -6.79 -15.68
CA THR A 78 -3.20 -7.56 -16.26
C THR A 78 -3.47 -8.81 -15.43
N GLY A 79 -4.38 -9.66 -15.87
CA GLY A 79 -4.67 -10.92 -15.21
C GLY A 79 -4.64 -12.07 -16.19
N TYR A 80 -4.07 -13.20 -15.79
CA TYR A 80 -4.08 -14.43 -16.55
C TYR A 80 -4.52 -15.62 -15.72
N SER A 81 -4.88 -16.70 -16.39
CA SER A 81 -5.19 -17.98 -15.75
C SER A 81 -4.58 -19.12 -16.55
N ALA A 82 -4.34 -20.23 -15.89
CA ALA A 82 -3.86 -21.45 -16.51
C ALA A 82 -4.66 -22.65 -16.02
N ARG A 83 -4.52 -23.78 -16.71
CA ARG A 83 -5.11 -25.05 -16.24
C ARG A 83 -4.53 -25.42 -14.86
N SER A 84 -5.34 -26.10 -14.05
CA SER A 84 -4.88 -26.62 -12.75
C SER A 84 -3.60 -27.46 -12.90
N GLY A 85 -2.62 -27.18 -12.02
CA GLY A 85 -1.32 -27.84 -12.03
C GLY A 85 -0.38 -27.37 -13.14
N ALA A 86 -0.63 -26.22 -13.77
CA ALA A 86 0.32 -25.61 -14.71
C ALA A 86 1.59 -25.15 -13.97
N TRP A 87 2.68 -25.14 -14.72
CA TRP A 87 3.98 -24.69 -14.24
C TRP A 87 4.37 -23.39 -14.95
N GLY A 88 4.87 -22.42 -14.19
CA GLY A 88 5.42 -21.20 -14.74
C GLY A 88 6.81 -21.42 -15.35
N ALA A 89 7.32 -20.41 -16.03
CA ALA A 89 8.62 -20.43 -16.68
C ALA A 89 9.77 -20.62 -15.68
N SER A 90 9.59 -20.27 -14.41
CA SER A 90 10.55 -20.52 -13.32
C SER A 90 10.64 -22.01 -12.91
N GLY A 91 9.72 -22.86 -13.37
CA GLY A 91 9.57 -24.24 -12.89
C GLY A 91 8.79 -24.34 -11.57
N MET A 92 8.07 -23.30 -11.14
CA MET A 92 7.16 -23.34 -9.99
C MET A 92 5.75 -23.65 -10.45
N SER A 93 4.99 -24.43 -9.65
CA SER A 93 3.57 -24.66 -9.91
C SER A 93 2.76 -23.39 -9.65
N LEU A 94 1.91 -23.02 -10.60
CA LEU A 94 1.11 -21.79 -10.53
C LEU A 94 -0.12 -21.97 -9.64
N SER A 95 -0.36 -20.99 -8.80
CA SER A 95 -1.55 -20.83 -7.97
C SER A 95 -1.72 -19.34 -7.60
N TYR A 96 -2.78 -18.97 -6.89
CA TYR A 96 -2.90 -17.60 -6.34
C TYR A 96 -1.64 -17.18 -5.59
N GLY A 97 -1.21 -15.94 -5.81
CA GLY A 97 0.02 -15.40 -5.27
C GLY A 97 1.27 -15.61 -6.14
N TYR A 98 1.14 -16.33 -7.26
CA TYR A 98 2.22 -16.42 -8.25
C TYR A 98 1.91 -15.47 -9.40
N VAL A 99 2.93 -14.76 -9.88
CA VAL A 99 2.76 -13.73 -10.92
C VAL A 99 3.81 -13.89 -12.02
N ALA A 100 3.46 -13.42 -13.21
CA ALA A 100 4.40 -13.33 -14.30
C ALA A 100 4.99 -11.92 -14.40
N VAL A 101 6.29 -11.84 -14.66
CA VAL A 101 7.11 -10.63 -14.74
C VAL A 101 8.15 -10.75 -15.85
N ASP A 102 8.86 -9.66 -16.18
CA ASP A 102 10.13 -9.76 -16.89
C ASP A 102 11.23 -10.20 -15.91
N PRO A 103 11.84 -11.39 -16.07
CA PRO A 103 12.87 -11.89 -15.17
C PRO A 103 14.18 -11.09 -15.22
N ASN A 104 14.37 -10.21 -16.22
CA ASN A 104 15.52 -9.30 -16.28
C ASN A 104 15.33 -8.10 -15.32
N GLU A 105 14.10 -7.73 -15.02
CA GLU A 105 13.76 -6.66 -14.08
C GLU A 105 13.49 -7.21 -12.67
N ILE A 106 12.66 -8.24 -12.58
CA ILE A 106 12.30 -8.90 -11.32
C ILE A 106 12.68 -10.38 -11.42
N PRO A 107 13.78 -10.82 -10.83
CA PRO A 107 14.24 -12.22 -10.89
C PRO A 107 13.19 -13.21 -10.36
N TYR A 108 13.09 -14.39 -10.97
CA TYR A 108 12.23 -15.46 -10.46
C TYR A 108 12.56 -15.82 -9.00
N GLY A 109 11.51 -16.08 -8.23
CA GLY A 109 11.59 -16.33 -6.79
C GLY A 109 11.57 -15.08 -5.93
N SER A 110 11.63 -13.87 -6.53
CA SER A 110 11.46 -12.62 -5.78
C SER A 110 10.12 -12.59 -5.07
N ARG A 111 10.14 -12.16 -3.81
CA ARG A 111 8.93 -11.90 -3.03
C ARG A 111 8.46 -10.48 -3.29
N LEU A 112 7.19 -10.34 -3.57
CA LEU A 112 6.58 -9.08 -3.96
C LEU A 112 5.41 -8.75 -3.04
N TYR A 113 5.03 -7.49 -3.01
CA TYR A 113 3.73 -7.03 -2.55
C TYR A 113 3.17 -6.08 -3.61
N ILE A 114 1.92 -6.32 -4.05
CA ILE A 114 1.32 -5.63 -5.19
C ILE A 114 0.00 -5.01 -4.76
N THR A 115 -0.13 -3.70 -4.96
CA THR A 115 -1.34 -2.93 -4.62
C THR A 115 -1.49 -1.74 -5.55
N SER A 116 -2.71 -1.22 -5.74
CA SER A 116 -2.87 0.09 -6.37
C SER A 116 -2.37 1.20 -5.42
N SER A 117 -1.91 2.31 -5.97
CA SER A 117 -1.37 3.43 -5.18
C SER A 117 -2.39 4.06 -4.24
N ASP A 118 -3.68 3.95 -4.55
CA ASP A 118 -4.80 4.43 -3.74
C ASP A 118 -5.35 3.38 -2.75
N GLY A 119 -4.82 2.16 -2.77
CA GLY A 119 -5.26 1.05 -1.93
C GLY A 119 -6.66 0.48 -2.28
N SER A 120 -7.25 0.89 -3.42
CA SER A 120 -8.55 0.38 -3.85
C SER A 120 -8.50 -1.06 -4.37
N PHE A 121 -7.30 -1.52 -4.74
CA PHE A 121 -7.02 -2.88 -5.15
C PHE A 121 -5.76 -3.39 -4.44
N VAL A 122 -5.84 -4.58 -3.87
CA VAL A 122 -4.73 -5.28 -3.23
C VAL A 122 -4.65 -6.69 -3.80
N TYR A 123 -3.62 -6.95 -4.62
CA TYR A 123 -3.29 -8.33 -4.95
C TYR A 123 -2.66 -9.03 -3.75
N GLY A 124 -1.85 -8.29 -3.00
CA GLY A 124 -1.17 -8.78 -1.80
C GLY A 124 0.22 -9.32 -2.07
N TYR A 125 0.67 -10.24 -1.22
CA TYR A 125 1.98 -10.87 -1.36
C TYR A 125 2.02 -11.79 -2.57
N ALA A 126 3.14 -11.77 -3.29
CA ALA A 126 3.31 -12.54 -4.49
C ALA A 126 4.74 -13.09 -4.65
N ILE A 127 4.89 -14.08 -5.54
CA ILE A 127 6.18 -14.65 -5.94
C ILE A 127 6.29 -14.53 -7.46
N ALA A 128 7.38 -13.96 -7.95
CA ALA A 128 7.72 -13.93 -9.37
C ALA A 128 8.01 -15.36 -9.86
N ALA A 129 7.15 -15.94 -10.69
CA ALA A 129 7.21 -17.36 -11.03
C ALA A 129 7.05 -17.67 -12.52
N ASP A 130 6.60 -16.70 -13.30
CA ASP A 130 6.29 -16.90 -14.71
C ASP A 130 6.71 -15.69 -15.55
N THR A 131 6.58 -15.81 -16.87
CA THR A 131 6.80 -14.73 -17.83
C THR A 131 5.92 -14.91 -19.05
N GLY A 132 5.90 -13.92 -19.92
CA GLY A 132 5.15 -13.95 -21.17
C GLY A 132 5.64 -12.90 -22.16
N VAL A 133 5.22 -13.05 -23.42
CA VAL A 133 5.65 -12.16 -24.53
C VAL A 133 5.31 -10.70 -24.27
N GLY A 134 4.17 -10.43 -23.61
CA GLY A 134 3.77 -9.06 -23.27
C GLY A 134 4.69 -8.39 -22.24
N LEU A 135 5.24 -9.16 -21.31
CA LEU A 135 6.20 -8.73 -20.31
C LEU A 135 7.57 -8.46 -20.92
N LEU A 136 8.07 -9.42 -21.72
CA LEU A 136 9.37 -9.34 -22.40
C LEU A 136 9.46 -8.23 -23.47
N ASN A 137 8.33 -7.66 -23.88
CA ASN A 137 8.22 -6.58 -24.87
C ASN A 137 7.66 -5.28 -24.28
N ASP A 138 7.68 -5.11 -22.97
CA ASP A 138 7.25 -3.89 -22.25
C ASP A 138 5.81 -3.43 -22.58
N VAL A 139 4.90 -4.38 -22.90
CA VAL A 139 3.48 -4.08 -23.14
C VAL A 139 2.70 -4.02 -21.82
N ILE A 140 3.11 -4.86 -20.88
CA ILE A 140 2.63 -4.94 -19.49
C ILE A 140 3.84 -5.21 -18.59
N ASP A 141 3.74 -4.84 -17.33
CA ASP A 141 4.85 -4.95 -16.37
C ASP A 141 4.66 -6.13 -15.40
N VAL A 142 3.41 -6.52 -15.14
CA VAL A 142 3.07 -7.68 -14.33
C VAL A 142 1.78 -8.33 -14.81
N ASP A 143 1.73 -9.67 -14.80
CA ASP A 143 0.50 -10.41 -15.06
C ASP A 143 0.13 -11.26 -13.85
N LEU A 144 -1.05 -10.96 -13.29
CA LEU A 144 -1.52 -11.49 -12.01
C LEU A 144 -2.25 -12.80 -12.24
N PHE A 145 -1.85 -13.87 -11.54
CA PHE A 145 -2.47 -15.17 -11.69
C PHE A 145 -3.82 -15.25 -10.99
N TYR A 146 -4.79 -15.81 -11.69
CA TYR A 146 -6.11 -16.18 -11.20
C TYR A 146 -6.42 -17.65 -11.53
N GLU A 147 -7.19 -18.32 -10.69
CA GLU A 147 -7.49 -19.73 -10.91
C GLU A 147 -8.47 -19.95 -12.08
N THR A 148 -9.30 -18.96 -12.38
CA THR A 148 -10.27 -19.03 -13.46
C THR A 148 -10.07 -17.94 -14.50
N TYR A 149 -10.40 -18.27 -15.76
CA TYR A 149 -10.41 -17.30 -16.85
C TYR A 149 -11.36 -16.12 -16.58
N THR A 150 -12.51 -16.38 -15.96
CA THR A 150 -13.47 -15.32 -15.61
C THR A 150 -12.86 -14.32 -14.64
N GLU A 151 -12.19 -14.77 -13.60
CA GLU A 151 -11.52 -13.88 -12.62
C GLU A 151 -10.42 -13.06 -13.28
N SER A 152 -9.59 -13.68 -14.13
CA SER A 152 -8.55 -12.96 -14.85
C SER A 152 -9.12 -11.86 -15.77
N CYS A 153 -10.24 -12.14 -16.45
CA CYS A 153 -10.94 -11.14 -17.24
C CYS A 153 -11.53 -10.00 -16.37
N LEU A 154 -12.09 -10.33 -15.21
CA LEU A 154 -12.63 -9.33 -14.26
C LEU A 154 -11.54 -8.43 -13.67
N ASN A 155 -10.31 -8.92 -13.56
CA ASN A 155 -9.18 -8.09 -13.17
C ASN A 155 -8.99 -6.93 -14.15
N GLY A 156 -9.08 -7.20 -15.45
CA GLY A 156 -8.86 -6.22 -16.50
C GLY A 156 -7.41 -5.70 -16.51
N ARG A 157 -7.23 -4.50 -17.06
CA ARG A 157 -5.95 -3.76 -17.06
C ARG A 157 -6.03 -2.66 -16.00
N ARG A 158 -5.04 -2.60 -15.13
CA ARG A 158 -4.97 -1.61 -14.03
C ARG A 158 -3.55 -1.15 -13.76
N THR A 159 -3.41 -0.04 -13.05
CA THR A 159 -2.12 0.47 -12.59
C THR A 159 -1.89 0.04 -11.14
N VAL A 160 -0.70 -0.48 -10.86
CA VAL A 160 -0.30 -0.95 -9.52
C VAL A 160 1.10 -0.46 -9.18
N ASP A 161 1.41 -0.50 -7.90
CA ASP A 161 2.74 -0.39 -7.35
C ASP A 161 3.24 -1.79 -6.97
N ILE A 162 4.47 -2.11 -7.31
CA ILE A 162 5.13 -3.38 -6.98
C ILE A 162 6.25 -3.09 -5.99
N TYR A 163 6.16 -3.63 -4.80
CA TYR A 163 7.22 -3.61 -3.80
C TYR A 163 7.99 -4.92 -3.88
N VAL A 164 9.26 -4.85 -4.22
CA VAL A 164 10.16 -6.02 -4.18
C VAL A 164 10.71 -6.11 -2.77
N LEU A 165 10.35 -7.19 -2.07
CA LEU A 165 10.64 -7.38 -0.66
C LEU A 165 12.08 -7.87 -0.45
N ALA A 166 12.69 -7.49 0.66
CA ALA A 166 14.06 -7.84 0.99
C ALA A 166 14.19 -9.26 1.57
#